data_d146320319e0ba9529f0240047ba4868
#
_entry.id   d146320319e0ba9529f0240047ba4868
#
_cell.length_a   1.000
_cell.length_b   1.000
_cell.length_c   1.000
_cell.angle_alpha   90.00
_cell.angle_beta   90.00
_cell.angle_gamma   90.00
#
_symmetry.space_group_name_H-M   'P 1'
#
loop_
_entity.id
_entity.type
_entity.pdbx_description
1 polymer ?
#
loop_
_entity_poly.entity_id
_entity_poly.type
_entity_poly.pdbx_seq_one_letter_code
_entity_poly.pdbx_strand_id
1 'polypeptide(L)'
;MTLDELLALVRGGETELLEFKRSTGERREGMSSLCAMLNHRGGKVVFGVSPDGKVVGQQVSDHTIEELAQDIGRIEPPVFPTIDRLPLGNAGLQVLVVIANAGPARPYTYKGQAYRRVGNTTVALSRDEYNRMVVERLHADIRWENEAASRWTPEDIDMQTLGRVMDEAIRRSRAADPGTRDPLALLRGLSLTRDASILKAAVVLFGQAERLEAEMPQCMLRVARFRGTDRTTFIDNRQFHGNVFNLLNTAERFLRESLPVAGRVLPGLFERVDDPLYPPLALREALANAFCHRDYSIGGGSVAIAIYDDRLEVTSSGSLHFGLTAEALFKSHESLPWNPLIARALYRSGLIESWGRGTLKIAELMLAAGLPAPEIEDVGGCVTVRLRPSRYEPPQRVAHDLSASQRAVLAALEGAPDGLALREVRALLGVVVPEWSVKDDLGLLKRLGLVESRGRGRGAFWRFVPKGFESEPE
;
A
#
# COMPACT_ATOMS: atom_id res chain seq x y z
N MET A 1 -1.85 -38.81 -4.65
CA MET A 1 -2.97 -38.46 -5.54
C MET A 1 -3.41 -39.68 -6.31
N THR A 2 -4.72 -39.88 -6.51
CA THR A 2 -5.29 -40.96 -7.33
C THR A 2 -5.48 -40.54 -8.78
N LEU A 3 -5.71 -41.48 -9.69
CA LEU A 3 -5.96 -41.17 -11.10
C LEU A 3 -7.30 -40.40 -11.27
N ASP A 4 -8.32 -40.71 -10.49
CA ASP A 4 -9.60 -40.02 -10.52
C ASP A 4 -9.49 -38.58 -10.04
N GLU A 5 -8.69 -38.35 -8.99
CA GLU A 5 -8.35 -36.98 -8.51
C GLU A 5 -7.59 -36.20 -9.58
N LEU A 6 -6.67 -36.84 -10.31
CA LEU A 6 -5.96 -36.22 -11.43
C LEU A 6 -6.92 -35.83 -12.54
N LEU A 7 -7.82 -36.74 -12.94
CA LEU A 7 -8.80 -36.52 -14.02
C LEU A 7 -9.77 -35.36 -13.66
N ALA A 8 -10.16 -35.26 -12.39
CA ALA A 8 -10.96 -34.14 -11.91
C ALA A 8 -10.19 -32.81 -11.96
N LEU A 9 -8.93 -32.84 -11.56
CA LEU A 9 -8.04 -31.67 -11.53
C LEU A 9 -7.77 -31.12 -12.96
N VAL A 10 -7.52 -32.01 -13.92
CA VAL A 10 -7.16 -31.65 -15.31
C VAL A 10 -8.35 -31.01 -16.06
N ARG A 11 -9.60 -31.34 -15.69
CA ARG A 11 -10.79 -30.71 -16.30
C ARG A 11 -10.88 -29.20 -16.09
N GLY A 12 -10.25 -28.69 -15.03
CA GLY A 12 -10.22 -27.26 -14.71
C GLY A 12 -9.21 -26.45 -15.53
N GLY A 13 -8.35 -27.11 -16.31
CA GLY A 13 -7.27 -26.48 -17.05
C GLY A 13 -6.12 -26.00 -16.17
N GLU A 14 -5.14 -25.35 -16.80
CA GLU A 14 -4.01 -24.72 -16.09
C GLU A 14 -4.46 -23.51 -15.28
N THR A 15 -3.84 -23.35 -14.11
CA THR A 15 -4.14 -22.24 -13.18
C THR A 15 -2.84 -21.68 -12.58
N GLU A 16 -2.97 -20.72 -11.71
CA GLU A 16 -1.86 -20.19 -10.91
C GLU A 16 -1.15 -21.29 -10.09
N LEU A 17 -1.87 -22.35 -9.72
CA LEU A 17 -1.39 -23.45 -8.86
C LEU A 17 -1.22 -24.78 -9.62
N LEU A 18 -1.45 -24.81 -10.93
CA LEU A 18 -1.43 -26.01 -11.73
C LEU A 18 -0.84 -25.75 -13.11
N GLU A 19 0.16 -26.57 -13.47
CA GLU A 19 0.86 -26.51 -14.74
C GLU A 19 0.87 -27.89 -15.40
N PHE A 20 0.61 -27.97 -16.72
CA PHE A 20 0.68 -29.21 -17.50
C PHE A 20 1.91 -29.21 -18.39
N LYS A 21 2.54 -30.38 -18.50
CA LYS A 21 3.64 -30.64 -19.43
C LYS A 21 3.39 -31.99 -20.10
N ARG A 22 3.57 -32.03 -21.40
CA ARG A 22 3.30 -33.23 -22.19
C ARG A 22 4.19 -34.41 -21.78
N SER A 23 5.43 -34.10 -21.39
CA SER A 23 6.41 -35.09 -20.91
C SER A 23 7.52 -34.43 -20.09
N THR A 24 8.36 -35.23 -19.43
CA THR A 24 9.58 -34.77 -18.78
C THR A 24 10.65 -34.23 -19.75
N GLY A 25 10.44 -34.31 -21.05
CA GLY A 25 11.21 -33.53 -22.04
C GLY A 25 11.11 -32.01 -21.81
N GLU A 26 9.98 -31.55 -21.27
CA GLU A 26 9.71 -30.15 -20.91
C GLU A 26 10.03 -29.84 -19.44
N ARG A 27 10.86 -30.66 -18.75
CA ARG A 27 11.14 -30.51 -17.31
C ARG A 27 11.73 -29.17 -16.93
N ARG A 28 12.51 -28.54 -17.81
CA ARG A 28 13.09 -27.22 -17.53
C ARG A 28 12.01 -26.15 -17.34
N GLU A 29 11.03 -26.12 -18.20
CA GLU A 29 9.88 -25.22 -18.11
C GLU A 29 9.00 -25.57 -16.88
N GLY A 30 8.77 -26.89 -16.68
CA GLY A 30 8.08 -27.37 -15.48
C GLY A 30 8.76 -26.94 -14.18
N MET A 31 10.08 -26.96 -14.12
CA MET A 31 10.82 -26.50 -12.92
C MET A 31 10.80 -24.99 -12.77
N SER A 32 10.79 -24.22 -13.84
CA SER A 32 10.56 -22.77 -13.77
C SER A 32 9.17 -22.46 -13.20
N SER A 33 8.15 -23.21 -13.61
CA SER A 33 6.79 -23.09 -13.08
C SER A 33 6.71 -23.54 -11.61
N LEU A 34 7.40 -24.63 -11.25
CA LEU A 34 7.51 -25.09 -9.86
C LEU A 34 8.18 -24.03 -8.98
N CYS A 35 9.29 -23.44 -9.45
CA CYS A 35 9.98 -22.34 -8.78
C CYS A 35 9.04 -21.14 -8.56
N ALA A 36 8.27 -20.78 -9.57
CA ALA A 36 7.29 -19.70 -9.47
C ALA A 36 6.18 -20.01 -8.44
N MET A 37 5.74 -21.27 -8.36
CA MET A 37 4.75 -21.73 -7.38
C MET A 37 5.32 -21.72 -5.96
N LEU A 38 6.59 -22.11 -5.76
CA LEU A 38 7.30 -22.01 -4.47
C LEU A 38 7.38 -20.56 -3.98
N ASN A 39 7.55 -19.61 -4.89
CA ASN A 39 7.57 -18.18 -4.61
C ASN A 39 6.18 -17.58 -4.35
N HIS A 40 5.12 -18.35 -4.55
CA HIS A 40 3.73 -17.90 -4.37
C HIS A 40 2.99 -18.73 -3.30
N ARG A 41 2.05 -19.56 -3.70
CA ARG A 41 1.15 -20.33 -2.82
C ARG A 41 1.40 -21.84 -2.85
N GLY A 42 2.48 -22.28 -3.51
CA GLY A 42 2.68 -23.67 -3.85
C GLY A 42 1.93 -24.03 -5.12
N GLY A 43 1.91 -25.33 -5.45
CA GLY A 43 1.19 -25.81 -6.62
C GLY A 43 1.66 -27.19 -7.09
N LYS A 44 1.22 -27.56 -8.28
CA LYS A 44 1.49 -28.86 -8.91
C LYS A 44 1.95 -28.68 -10.34
N VAL A 45 3.02 -29.40 -10.71
CA VAL A 45 3.43 -29.56 -12.11
C VAL A 45 3.17 -31.02 -12.50
N VAL A 46 2.40 -31.21 -13.56
CA VAL A 46 1.94 -32.52 -14.03
C VAL A 46 2.59 -32.83 -15.38
N PHE A 47 3.39 -33.90 -15.44
CA PHE A 47 4.00 -34.39 -16.66
C PHE A 47 3.24 -35.61 -17.18
N GLY A 48 2.88 -35.62 -18.45
CA GLY A 48 2.04 -36.61 -19.10
C GLY A 48 0.63 -36.09 -19.40
N VAL A 49 0.45 -34.74 -19.35
CA VAL A 49 -0.78 -34.05 -19.72
C VAL A 49 -0.44 -32.96 -20.72
N SER A 50 -1.16 -32.88 -21.82
CA SER A 50 -1.00 -31.83 -22.82
C SER A 50 -1.66 -30.52 -22.35
N PRO A 51 -1.27 -29.34 -22.88
CA PRO A 51 -1.81 -28.05 -22.46
C PRO A 51 -3.34 -27.92 -22.61
N ASP A 52 -3.94 -28.67 -23.52
CA ASP A 52 -5.40 -28.77 -23.73
C ASP A 52 -6.10 -29.65 -22.68
N GLY A 53 -5.38 -30.17 -21.68
CA GLY A 53 -5.93 -30.99 -20.61
C GLY A 53 -6.09 -32.46 -20.95
N LYS A 54 -5.57 -32.95 -22.08
CA LYS A 54 -5.62 -34.36 -22.43
C LYS A 54 -4.53 -35.15 -21.71
N VAL A 55 -4.89 -36.18 -20.95
CA VAL A 55 -3.97 -37.09 -20.34
C VAL A 55 -3.39 -38.03 -21.36
N VAL A 56 -2.10 -37.89 -21.66
CA VAL A 56 -1.38 -38.69 -22.69
C VAL A 56 -0.47 -39.74 -22.07
N GLY A 57 0.00 -39.53 -20.84
CA GLY A 57 1.01 -40.35 -20.19
C GLY A 57 2.37 -40.28 -20.86
N GLN A 58 3.38 -40.87 -20.21
CA GLN A 58 4.73 -41.02 -20.75
C GLN A 58 5.38 -42.26 -20.20
N GLN A 59 6.45 -42.75 -20.86
CA GLN A 59 7.31 -43.78 -20.31
C GLN A 59 8.15 -43.18 -19.18
N VAL A 60 8.17 -43.83 -18.04
CA VAL A 60 8.91 -43.41 -16.85
C VAL A 60 9.88 -44.51 -16.46
N SER A 61 11.16 -44.26 -16.58
CA SER A 61 12.24 -45.12 -16.07
C SER A 61 12.86 -44.51 -14.81
N ASP A 62 13.73 -45.27 -14.14
CA ASP A 62 14.50 -44.72 -13.02
C ASP A 62 15.36 -43.52 -13.43
N HIS A 63 15.94 -43.60 -14.63
CA HIS A 63 16.67 -42.46 -15.21
C HIS A 63 15.80 -41.21 -15.39
N THR A 64 14.52 -41.34 -15.75
CA THR A 64 13.56 -40.22 -15.82
C THR A 64 13.39 -39.52 -14.47
N ILE A 65 13.36 -40.30 -13.38
CA ILE A 65 13.24 -39.78 -12.03
C ILE A 65 14.54 -39.13 -11.56
N GLU A 66 15.69 -39.73 -11.89
CA GLU A 66 17.00 -39.17 -11.57
C GLU A 66 17.20 -37.80 -12.24
N GLU A 67 16.87 -37.67 -13.53
CA GLU A 67 16.93 -36.41 -14.24
C GLU A 67 15.99 -35.35 -13.64
N LEU A 68 14.77 -35.73 -13.25
CA LEU A 68 13.82 -34.85 -12.61
C LEU A 68 14.34 -34.40 -11.22
N ALA A 69 14.89 -35.34 -10.43
CA ALA A 69 15.51 -35.03 -9.14
C ALA A 69 16.73 -34.09 -9.27
N GLN A 70 17.56 -34.29 -10.31
CA GLN A 70 18.67 -33.37 -10.60
C GLN A 70 18.19 -31.96 -10.95
N ASP A 71 17.12 -31.83 -11.70
CA ASP A 71 16.56 -30.50 -12.04
C ASP A 71 15.88 -29.85 -10.81
N ILE A 72 15.21 -30.61 -9.95
CA ILE A 72 14.73 -30.15 -8.65
C ILE A 72 15.89 -29.66 -7.78
N GLY A 73 17.01 -30.41 -7.74
CA GLY A 73 18.23 -30.03 -7.00
C GLY A 73 18.90 -28.73 -7.47
N ARG A 74 18.47 -28.17 -8.60
CA ARG A 74 18.92 -26.84 -9.09
C ARG A 74 18.03 -25.69 -8.61
N ILE A 75 17.03 -25.99 -7.78
CA ILE A 75 16.24 -24.98 -7.11
C ILE A 75 16.96 -24.59 -5.82
N GLU A 76 17.19 -23.30 -5.66
CA GLU A 76 17.83 -22.72 -4.47
C GLU A 76 16.89 -21.70 -3.80
N PRO A 77 16.75 -21.73 -2.47
CA PRO A 77 17.22 -22.74 -1.51
C PRO A 77 16.69 -24.14 -1.78
N PRO A 78 17.34 -25.21 -1.22
CA PRO A 78 16.93 -26.59 -1.47
C PRO A 78 15.47 -26.84 -1.11
N VAL A 79 14.78 -27.64 -1.94
CA VAL A 79 13.38 -28.02 -1.77
C VAL A 79 13.21 -29.54 -1.93
N PHE A 80 12.21 -30.08 -1.27
CA PHE A 80 11.89 -31.51 -1.30
C PHE A 80 10.41 -31.71 -1.67
N PRO A 81 10.02 -31.50 -2.94
CA PRO A 81 8.66 -31.69 -3.39
C PRO A 81 8.30 -33.18 -3.40
N THR A 82 7.03 -33.48 -3.22
CA THR A 82 6.52 -34.85 -3.39
C THR A 82 6.38 -35.14 -4.89
N ILE A 83 6.81 -36.34 -5.30
CA ILE A 83 6.65 -36.83 -6.67
C ILE A 83 5.71 -38.06 -6.62
N ASP A 84 4.50 -37.90 -7.12
CA ASP A 84 3.54 -39.01 -7.28
C ASP A 84 3.67 -39.61 -8.67
N ARG A 85 3.65 -40.94 -8.78
CA ARG A 85 3.66 -41.70 -10.02
C ARG A 85 2.30 -42.37 -10.18
N LEU A 86 1.56 -41.99 -11.22
CA LEU A 86 0.22 -42.48 -11.48
C LEU A 86 0.23 -43.36 -12.74
N PRO A 87 0.02 -44.67 -12.65
CA PRO A 87 -0.04 -45.55 -13.83
C PRO A 87 -1.30 -45.24 -14.65
N LEU A 88 -1.14 -45.21 -15.97
CA LEU A 88 -2.22 -44.96 -16.92
C LEU A 88 -2.52 -46.18 -17.73
N GLY A 89 -3.56 -46.95 -17.33
CA GLY A 89 -3.97 -48.20 -18.01
C GLY A 89 -2.90 -49.29 -18.01
N ASN A 90 -2.98 -50.23 -18.96
CA ASN A 90 -2.10 -51.40 -19.03
C ASN A 90 -0.89 -51.22 -19.96
N ALA A 91 -0.71 -50.03 -20.55
CA ALA A 91 0.36 -49.77 -21.55
C ALA A 91 1.71 -49.37 -20.93
N GLY A 92 1.89 -49.42 -19.60
CA GLY A 92 3.09 -49.01 -18.93
C GLY A 92 3.36 -47.50 -18.93
N LEU A 93 2.39 -46.69 -19.39
CA LEU A 93 2.45 -45.25 -19.36
C LEU A 93 2.13 -44.74 -17.95
N GLN A 94 2.77 -43.65 -17.56
CA GLN A 94 2.57 -43.04 -16.25
C GLN A 94 2.43 -41.50 -16.40
N VAL A 95 1.74 -40.89 -15.43
CA VAL A 95 1.75 -39.45 -15.20
C VAL A 95 2.55 -39.17 -13.95
N LEU A 96 3.47 -38.20 -14.02
CA LEU A 96 4.23 -37.73 -12.87
C LEU A 96 3.64 -36.42 -12.36
N VAL A 97 3.41 -36.33 -11.07
CA VAL A 97 2.90 -35.11 -10.42
C VAL A 97 3.92 -34.65 -9.39
N VAL A 98 4.50 -33.49 -9.63
CA VAL A 98 5.42 -32.83 -8.68
C VAL A 98 4.63 -31.82 -7.87
N ILE A 99 4.57 -32.01 -6.56
CA ILE A 99 3.77 -31.20 -5.64
C ILE A 99 4.70 -30.42 -4.73
N ALA A 100 4.57 -29.10 -4.75
CA ALA A 100 5.31 -28.22 -3.87
C ALA A 100 4.34 -27.33 -3.07
N ASN A 101 4.57 -27.24 -1.78
CA ASN A 101 3.93 -26.25 -0.94
C ASN A 101 4.63 -24.89 -1.06
N ALA A 102 3.97 -23.80 -0.67
CA ALA A 102 4.61 -22.51 -0.58
C ALA A 102 5.88 -22.60 0.28
N GLY A 103 7.00 -22.14 -0.25
CA GLY A 103 8.27 -22.25 0.43
C GLY A 103 8.44 -21.15 1.49
N PRO A 104 8.94 -21.50 2.70
CA PRO A 104 9.19 -20.51 3.76
C PRO A 104 10.44 -19.66 3.48
N ALA A 105 11.37 -20.16 2.65
CA ALA A 105 12.66 -19.51 2.38
C ALA A 105 12.68 -18.71 1.06
N ARG A 106 11.54 -18.13 0.66
CA ARG A 106 11.44 -17.25 -0.51
C ARG A 106 12.44 -16.10 -0.46
N PRO A 107 13.04 -15.68 -1.60
CA PRO A 107 12.78 -16.13 -2.97
C PRO A 107 13.56 -17.39 -3.32
N TYR A 108 12.89 -18.30 -4.04
CA TYR A 108 13.51 -19.45 -4.67
C TYR A 108 13.95 -19.10 -6.09
N THR A 109 15.07 -19.70 -6.53
CA THR A 109 15.58 -19.57 -7.89
C THR A 109 15.71 -20.94 -8.53
N TYR A 110 15.52 -21.02 -9.83
CA TYR A 110 15.89 -22.18 -10.64
C TYR A 110 16.96 -21.74 -11.62
N LYS A 111 18.16 -22.35 -11.53
CA LYS A 111 19.34 -21.96 -12.32
C LYS A 111 19.68 -20.47 -12.18
N GLY A 112 19.58 -19.92 -10.98
CA GLY A 112 19.89 -18.52 -10.68
C GLY A 112 18.84 -17.51 -11.06
N GLN A 113 17.71 -17.92 -11.69
CA GLN A 113 16.59 -17.05 -12.03
C GLN A 113 15.40 -17.34 -11.13
N ALA A 114 14.83 -16.32 -10.50
CA ALA A 114 13.59 -16.40 -9.79
C ALA A 114 12.38 -16.16 -10.71
N TYR A 115 11.28 -16.83 -10.42
CA TYR A 115 10.05 -16.78 -11.22
C TYR A 115 8.84 -16.51 -10.34
N ARG A 116 7.78 -15.95 -10.94
CA ARG A 116 6.44 -15.80 -10.34
C ARG A 116 5.36 -16.28 -11.30
N ARG A 117 4.17 -16.58 -10.77
CA ARG A 117 2.98 -16.88 -11.58
C ARG A 117 2.17 -15.59 -11.80
N VAL A 118 1.68 -15.43 -13.02
CA VAL A 118 0.69 -14.41 -13.40
C VAL A 118 -0.41 -15.15 -14.15
N GLY A 119 -1.50 -15.47 -13.46
CA GLY A 119 -2.49 -16.41 -13.96
C GLY A 119 -1.84 -17.78 -14.21
N ASN A 120 -1.99 -18.34 -15.40
CA ASN A 120 -1.36 -19.61 -15.81
C ASN A 120 0.03 -19.43 -16.45
N THR A 121 0.62 -18.22 -16.44
CA THR A 121 1.91 -17.92 -17.07
C THR A 121 3.03 -17.80 -16.04
N THR A 122 4.19 -18.38 -16.35
CA THR A 122 5.42 -18.25 -15.56
C THR A 122 6.27 -17.10 -16.12
N VAL A 123 6.55 -16.10 -15.27
CA VAL A 123 7.31 -14.90 -15.63
C VAL A 123 8.52 -14.77 -14.72
N ALA A 124 9.66 -14.32 -15.24
CA ALA A 124 10.82 -14.02 -14.42
C ALA A 124 10.53 -12.86 -13.46
N LEU A 125 10.95 -12.99 -12.20
CA LEU A 125 10.91 -11.89 -11.24
C LEU A 125 11.86 -10.78 -11.68
N SER A 126 11.44 -9.54 -11.53
CA SER A 126 12.34 -8.39 -11.65
C SER A 126 13.36 -8.40 -10.49
N ARG A 127 14.48 -7.69 -10.69
CA ARG A 127 15.50 -7.55 -9.64
C ARG A 127 14.93 -6.92 -8.38
N ASP A 128 14.03 -5.95 -8.52
CA ASP A 128 13.44 -5.23 -7.39
C ASP A 128 12.47 -6.13 -6.60
N GLU A 129 11.65 -6.94 -7.28
CA GLU A 129 10.79 -7.93 -6.63
C GLU A 129 11.61 -8.99 -5.89
N TYR A 130 12.69 -9.48 -6.53
CA TYR A 130 13.62 -10.42 -5.89
C TYR A 130 14.25 -9.83 -4.62
N ASN A 131 14.79 -8.61 -4.70
CA ASN A 131 15.40 -7.93 -3.57
C ASN A 131 14.40 -7.69 -2.44
N ARG A 132 13.16 -7.31 -2.77
CA ARG A 132 12.08 -7.17 -1.78
C ARG A 132 11.85 -8.47 -1.01
N MET A 133 11.72 -9.59 -1.70
CA MET A 133 11.53 -10.91 -1.07
C MET A 133 12.72 -11.33 -0.21
N VAL A 134 13.96 -10.98 -0.60
CA VAL A 134 15.16 -11.21 0.21
C VAL A 134 15.09 -10.39 1.50
N VAL A 135 14.76 -9.12 1.41
CA VAL A 135 14.60 -8.23 2.58
C VAL A 135 13.52 -8.76 3.51
N GLU A 136 12.36 -9.16 2.99
CA GLU A 136 11.28 -9.75 3.79
C GLU A 136 11.70 -11.03 4.52
N ARG A 137 12.50 -11.90 3.87
CA ARG A 137 13.04 -13.10 4.50
C ARG A 137 14.02 -12.76 5.62
N LEU A 138 14.96 -11.86 5.36
CA LEU A 138 15.96 -11.44 6.35
C LEU A 138 15.32 -10.68 7.51
N HIS A 139 14.21 -10.03 7.26
CA HIS A 139 13.47 -9.28 8.28
C HIS A 139 12.98 -10.17 9.45
N ALA A 140 12.79 -11.47 9.24
CA ALA A 140 12.46 -12.40 10.33
C ALA A 140 13.57 -12.45 11.40
N ASP A 141 14.83 -12.36 10.98
CA ASP A 141 16.01 -12.50 11.82
C ASP A 141 16.65 -11.15 12.18
N ILE A 142 16.68 -10.22 11.23
CA ILE A 142 17.37 -8.93 11.33
C ILE A 142 16.35 -7.80 11.09
N ARG A 143 15.71 -7.34 12.16
CA ARG A 143 14.81 -6.18 12.13
C ARG A 143 15.53 -4.94 12.65
N TRP A 144 15.37 -3.82 11.96
CA TRP A 144 15.92 -2.53 12.40
C TRP A 144 15.53 -2.17 13.84
N GLU A 145 14.28 -2.43 14.21
CA GLU A 145 13.76 -2.16 15.54
C GLU A 145 14.42 -2.99 16.66
N ASN A 146 14.99 -4.18 16.31
CA ASN A 146 15.66 -5.11 17.24
C ASN A 146 17.15 -4.78 17.44
N GLU A 147 17.71 -3.87 16.70
CA GLU A 147 19.10 -3.47 16.84
C GLU A 147 19.31 -2.70 18.13
N ALA A 148 20.49 -2.90 18.76
CA ALA A 148 20.86 -2.14 19.93
C ALA A 148 21.10 -0.67 19.58
N ALA A 149 20.50 0.21 20.34
CA ALA A 149 20.71 1.66 20.27
C ALA A 149 21.91 2.04 21.14
N SER A 150 23.13 1.66 20.76
CA SER A 150 24.35 1.70 21.57
C SER A 150 24.74 3.07 22.09
N ARG A 151 24.23 4.15 21.50
CA ARG A 151 24.47 5.54 21.94
C ARG A 151 23.42 6.05 22.93
N TRP A 152 22.37 5.26 23.19
CA TRP A 152 21.24 5.67 24.01
C TRP A 152 21.33 5.05 25.39
N THR A 153 21.08 5.87 26.40
CA THR A 153 21.12 5.52 27.82
C THR A 153 19.73 5.69 28.45
N PRO A 154 19.49 5.16 29.65
CA PRO A 154 18.20 5.34 30.33
C PRO A 154 17.80 6.80 30.56
N GLU A 155 18.78 7.69 30.69
CA GLU A 155 18.57 9.13 30.87
C GLU A 155 17.99 9.82 29.62
N ASP A 156 18.14 9.20 28.46
CA ASP A 156 17.63 9.71 27.18
C ASP A 156 16.18 9.31 26.91
N ILE A 157 15.59 8.56 27.84
CA ILE A 157 14.22 8.05 27.74
C ILE A 157 13.23 9.03 28.40
N ASP A 158 12.13 9.32 27.72
CA ASP A 158 10.98 10.06 28.27
C ASP A 158 10.26 9.20 29.31
N MET A 159 10.66 9.37 30.56
CA MET A 159 10.14 8.61 31.70
C MET A 159 8.66 8.86 31.96
N GLN A 160 8.16 10.04 31.63
CA GLN A 160 6.74 10.36 31.80
C GLN A 160 5.89 9.52 30.83
N THR A 161 6.29 9.46 29.56
CA THR A 161 5.61 8.65 28.54
C THR A 161 5.76 7.15 28.82
N LEU A 162 6.96 6.67 29.17
CA LEU A 162 7.22 5.27 29.49
C LEU A 162 6.40 4.80 30.71
N GLY A 163 6.39 5.58 31.80
CA GLY A 163 5.61 5.29 33.00
C GLY A 163 4.11 5.19 32.69
N ARG A 164 3.56 6.17 32.01
CA ARG A 164 2.14 6.19 31.60
C ARG A 164 1.77 4.97 30.75
N VAL A 165 2.60 4.59 29.78
CA VAL A 165 2.36 3.43 28.91
C VAL A 165 2.42 2.13 29.71
N MET A 166 3.36 1.99 30.63
CA MET A 166 3.46 0.83 31.51
C MET A 166 2.24 0.73 32.44
N ASP A 167 1.82 1.82 33.06
CA ASP A 167 0.65 1.83 33.93
C ASP A 167 -0.63 1.44 33.17
N GLU A 168 -0.78 1.91 31.92
CA GLU A 168 -1.88 1.52 31.06
C GLU A 168 -1.81 0.02 30.68
N ALA A 169 -0.61 -0.49 30.37
CA ALA A 169 -0.42 -1.90 30.04
C ALA A 169 -0.75 -2.83 31.22
N ILE A 170 -0.37 -2.42 32.44
CA ILE A 170 -0.69 -3.14 33.69
C ILE A 170 -2.21 -3.10 33.95
N ARG A 171 -2.83 -1.93 33.86
CA ARG A 171 -4.27 -1.76 34.03
C ARG A 171 -5.10 -2.62 33.10
N ARG A 172 -4.63 -2.81 31.87
CA ARG A 172 -5.26 -3.69 30.85
C ARG A 172 -4.86 -5.15 30.98
N SER A 173 -4.10 -5.53 32.00
CA SER A 173 -3.56 -6.89 32.18
C SER A 173 -2.74 -7.38 30.97
N ARG A 174 -2.05 -6.45 30.28
CA ARG A 174 -1.18 -6.72 29.11
C ARG A 174 0.30 -6.69 29.43
N ALA A 175 0.68 -6.31 30.64
CA ALA A 175 2.01 -6.41 31.19
C ALA A 175 1.95 -6.70 32.69
N ALA A 176 2.97 -7.42 33.21
CA ALA A 176 3.16 -7.58 34.66
C ALA A 176 3.74 -6.30 35.25
N ASP A 177 3.37 -5.95 36.47
CA ASP A 177 3.99 -4.85 37.20
C ASP A 177 5.41 -5.28 37.62
N PRO A 178 6.47 -4.57 37.20
CA PRO A 178 7.84 -4.88 37.60
C PRO A 178 8.16 -4.49 39.05
N GLY A 179 7.23 -3.86 39.77
CA GLY A 179 7.41 -3.42 41.17
C GLY A 179 8.42 -2.28 41.35
N THR A 180 8.84 -1.65 40.25
CA THR A 180 9.83 -0.55 40.26
C THR A 180 9.52 0.43 39.13
N ARG A 181 10.08 1.64 39.22
CA ARG A 181 10.03 2.66 38.16
C ARG A 181 11.43 2.90 37.53
N ASP A 182 12.36 1.95 37.74
CA ASP A 182 13.63 1.95 37.01
C ASP A 182 13.41 1.86 35.50
N PRO A 183 14.01 2.75 34.69
CA PRO A 183 13.80 2.77 33.23
C PRO A 183 14.08 1.44 32.54
N LEU A 184 15.20 0.79 32.89
CA LEU A 184 15.59 -0.48 32.27
C LEU A 184 14.65 -1.62 32.66
N ALA A 185 14.13 -1.61 33.90
CA ALA A 185 13.15 -2.59 34.34
C ALA A 185 11.81 -2.42 33.60
N LEU A 186 11.34 -1.17 33.42
CA LEU A 186 10.14 -0.85 32.64
C LEU A 186 10.30 -1.27 31.16
N LEU A 187 11.41 -0.90 30.53
CA LEU A 187 11.71 -1.28 29.14
C LEU A 187 11.82 -2.79 28.98
N ARG A 188 12.43 -3.51 29.94
CA ARG A 188 12.49 -4.96 29.98
C ARG A 188 11.08 -5.58 30.07
N GLY A 189 10.23 -5.04 30.94
CA GLY A 189 8.81 -5.44 31.06
C GLY A 189 8.02 -5.30 29.75
N LEU A 190 8.40 -4.32 28.92
CA LEU A 190 7.84 -4.12 27.58
C LEU A 190 8.56 -4.93 26.48
N SER A 191 9.62 -5.71 26.82
CA SER A 191 10.47 -6.46 25.88
C SER A 191 11.26 -5.55 24.91
N LEU A 192 11.70 -4.41 25.37
CA LEU A 192 12.41 -3.38 24.58
C LEU A 192 13.89 -3.27 24.91
N THR A 193 14.44 -4.28 25.60
CA THR A 193 15.87 -4.44 25.86
C THR A 193 16.36 -5.80 25.45
N ARG A 194 17.64 -5.91 25.12
CA ARG A 194 18.36 -7.18 24.92
C ARG A 194 19.72 -7.08 25.63
N ASP A 195 20.03 -8.05 26.52
CA ASP A 195 21.30 -8.10 27.25
C ASP A 195 21.69 -6.77 27.92
N ALA A 196 20.73 -6.11 28.56
CA ALA A 196 20.84 -4.77 29.16
C ALA A 196 20.98 -3.59 28.15
N SER A 197 21.05 -3.85 26.85
CA SER A 197 21.06 -2.80 25.83
C SER A 197 19.63 -2.36 25.48
N ILE A 198 19.45 -1.05 25.33
CA ILE A 198 18.21 -0.44 24.83
C ILE A 198 18.09 -0.75 23.33
N LEU A 199 16.91 -1.18 22.86
CA LEU A 199 16.66 -1.41 21.44
C LEU A 199 16.20 -0.14 20.73
N LYS A 200 16.42 -0.04 19.40
CA LYS A 200 15.93 1.08 18.59
C LYS A 200 14.42 1.26 18.71
N ALA A 201 13.65 0.17 18.87
CA ALA A 201 12.22 0.24 19.16
C ALA A 201 11.90 1.06 20.42
N ALA A 202 12.69 0.88 21.50
CA ALA A 202 12.52 1.66 22.74
C ALA A 202 12.76 3.16 22.52
N VAL A 203 13.77 3.48 21.73
CA VAL A 203 14.12 4.86 21.38
C VAL A 203 13.00 5.52 20.57
N VAL A 204 12.49 4.85 19.53
CA VAL A 204 11.37 5.34 18.72
C VAL A 204 10.11 5.55 19.56
N LEU A 205 9.87 4.67 20.53
CA LEU A 205 8.67 4.72 21.38
C LEU A 205 8.78 5.74 22.53
N PHE A 206 9.99 5.93 23.08
CA PHE A 206 10.18 6.65 24.35
C PHE A 206 11.39 7.60 24.38
N GLY A 207 12.11 7.80 23.27
CA GLY A 207 13.22 8.74 23.25
C GLY A 207 12.78 10.18 23.50
N GLN A 208 13.64 10.98 24.14
CA GLN A 208 13.42 12.42 24.32
C GLN A 208 13.45 13.14 22.97
N ALA A 209 12.57 14.12 22.77
CA ALA A 209 12.34 14.76 21.48
C ALA A 209 13.59 15.42 20.90
N GLU A 210 14.33 16.16 21.71
CA GLU A 210 15.52 16.91 21.30
C GLU A 210 16.61 15.96 20.78
N ARG A 211 16.78 14.82 21.44
CA ARG A 211 17.75 13.83 21.02
C ARG A 211 17.30 13.04 19.78
N LEU A 212 16.00 12.73 19.69
CA LEU A 212 15.42 12.11 18.49
C LEU A 212 15.59 13.01 17.26
N GLU A 213 15.38 14.32 17.39
CA GLU A 213 15.57 15.25 16.29
C GLU A 213 17.03 15.23 15.77
N ALA A 214 18.01 15.14 16.68
CA ALA A 214 19.43 15.14 16.33
C ALA A 214 19.92 13.81 15.74
N GLU A 215 19.52 12.67 16.34
CA GLU A 215 20.10 11.36 16.01
C GLU A 215 19.19 10.46 15.17
N MET A 216 17.86 10.68 15.23
CA MET A 216 16.85 9.94 14.49
C MET A 216 15.82 10.89 13.85
N PRO A 217 16.23 11.76 12.91
CA PRO A 217 15.37 12.77 12.32
C PRO A 217 14.13 12.17 11.61
N GLN A 218 14.19 10.89 11.29
CA GLN A 218 13.02 10.14 10.78
C GLN A 218 11.90 10.01 11.83
N CYS A 219 12.15 10.18 13.15
CA CYS A 219 11.09 10.22 14.16
C CYS A 219 10.33 11.56 14.07
N MET A 220 9.66 11.75 12.94
CA MET A 220 9.04 13.00 12.51
C MET A 220 7.60 12.81 12.07
N LEU A 221 6.74 13.76 12.46
CA LEU A 221 5.40 13.97 11.95
C LEU A 221 5.36 15.26 11.15
N ARG A 222 4.91 15.20 9.92
CA ARG A 222 4.63 16.36 9.07
C ARG A 222 3.13 16.55 9.00
N VAL A 223 2.66 17.78 9.21
CA VAL A 223 1.23 18.10 9.09
C VAL A 223 1.06 19.30 8.17
N ALA A 224 0.11 19.22 7.28
CA ALA A 224 -0.22 20.32 6.40
C ALA A 224 -1.72 20.43 6.16
N ARG A 225 -2.21 21.66 6.04
CA ARG A 225 -3.53 21.98 5.51
C ARG A 225 -3.37 22.79 4.25
N PHE A 226 -3.96 22.30 3.17
CA PHE A 226 -3.92 22.93 1.85
C PHE A 226 -5.24 23.64 1.54
N ARG A 227 -5.17 24.64 0.68
CA ARG A 227 -6.34 25.26 0.05
C ARG A 227 -6.56 24.57 -1.30
N GLY A 228 -7.75 24.06 -1.53
CA GLY A 228 -8.07 23.30 -2.76
C GLY A 228 -7.70 21.83 -2.64
N THR A 229 -7.45 21.20 -3.79
CA THR A 229 -7.26 19.75 -3.92
C THR A 229 -5.83 19.36 -4.26
N ASP A 230 -4.91 20.32 -4.35
CA ASP A 230 -3.50 20.12 -4.66
C ASP A 230 -2.57 20.64 -3.54
N ARG A 231 -1.27 20.43 -3.69
CA ARG A 231 -0.24 20.82 -2.71
C ARG A 231 0.39 22.18 -2.97
N THR A 232 -0.28 23.07 -3.70
CA THR A 232 0.31 24.35 -4.13
C THR A 232 0.19 25.46 -3.09
N THR A 233 -0.92 25.51 -2.36
CA THR A 233 -1.19 26.61 -1.40
C THR A 233 -1.38 26.07 0.00
N PHE A 234 -0.42 26.34 0.89
CA PHE A 234 -0.51 25.98 2.31
C PHE A 234 -1.37 26.98 3.08
N ILE A 235 -2.29 26.49 3.91
CA ILE A 235 -2.94 27.23 4.98
C ILE A 235 -2.14 27.05 6.27
N ASP A 236 -1.64 25.83 6.53
CA ASP A 236 -0.79 25.49 7.66
C ASP A 236 0.23 24.43 7.22
N ASN A 237 1.46 24.50 7.72
CA ASN A 237 2.51 23.54 7.43
C ASN A 237 3.49 23.50 8.62
N ARG A 238 3.50 22.40 9.37
CA ARG A 238 4.33 22.20 10.55
C ARG A 238 5.02 20.85 10.53
N GLN A 239 6.17 20.78 11.22
CA GLN A 239 6.93 19.54 11.44
C GLN A 239 7.18 19.39 12.94
N PHE A 240 7.08 18.17 13.43
CA PHE A 240 7.28 17.81 14.82
C PHE A 240 8.19 16.60 14.91
N HIS A 241 9.19 16.67 15.80
CA HIS A 241 10.05 15.55 16.14
C HIS A 241 9.67 15.01 17.52
N GLY A 242 9.86 13.73 17.75
CA GLY A 242 9.57 13.13 19.04
C GLY A 242 9.28 11.62 18.95
N ASN A 243 8.98 11.03 20.08
CA ASN A 243 8.60 9.64 20.15
C ASN A 243 7.18 9.41 19.62
N VAL A 244 6.89 8.15 19.27
CA VAL A 244 5.62 7.78 18.63
C VAL A 244 4.39 8.22 19.43
N PHE A 245 4.41 8.10 20.77
CA PHE A 245 3.26 8.46 21.59
C PHE A 245 3.03 9.98 21.59
N ASN A 246 4.08 10.77 21.65
CA ASN A 246 4.00 12.23 21.60
C ASN A 246 3.56 12.71 20.21
N LEU A 247 4.07 12.07 19.15
CA LEU A 247 3.66 12.38 17.77
C LEU A 247 2.21 11.99 17.50
N LEU A 248 1.72 10.86 18.03
CA LEU A 248 0.31 10.47 17.94
C LEU A 248 -0.61 11.48 18.63
N ASN A 249 -0.26 11.91 19.83
CA ASN A 249 -1.02 12.94 20.56
C ASN A 249 -1.01 14.29 19.78
N THR A 250 0.11 14.64 19.18
CA THR A 250 0.23 15.85 18.36
C THR A 250 -0.61 15.77 17.10
N ALA A 251 -0.62 14.59 16.42
CA ALA A 251 -1.45 14.33 15.26
C ALA A 251 -2.95 14.43 15.59
N GLU A 252 -3.38 13.82 16.69
CA GLU A 252 -4.77 13.89 17.14
C GLU A 252 -5.20 15.33 17.45
N ARG A 253 -4.34 16.10 18.15
CA ARG A 253 -4.61 17.52 18.45
C ARG A 253 -4.72 18.33 17.15
N PHE A 254 -3.76 18.16 16.19
CA PHE A 254 -3.80 18.86 14.92
C PHE A 254 -5.08 18.56 14.13
N LEU A 255 -5.51 17.30 14.07
CA LEU A 255 -6.74 16.91 13.39
C LEU A 255 -7.98 17.53 14.08
N ARG A 256 -8.03 17.52 15.42
CA ARG A 256 -9.13 18.13 16.18
C ARG A 256 -9.23 19.63 15.95
N GLU A 257 -8.10 20.34 15.86
CA GLU A 257 -8.04 21.78 15.62
C GLU A 257 -8.34 22.15 14.15
N SER A 258 -8.01 21.28 13.20
CA SER A 258 -8.04 21.60 11.76
C SER A 258 -9.28 21.09 11.04
N LEU A 259 -9.93 20.03 11.54
CA LEU A 259 -11.11 19.45 10.90
C LEU A 259 -12.39 20.16 11.37
N PRO A 260 -13.32 20.44 10.47
CA PRO A 260 -14.62 21.02 10.85
C PRO A 260 -15.45 20.03 11.68
N VAL A 261 -16.17 20.56 12.63
CA VAL A 261 -17.12 19.83 13.48
C VAL A 261 -18.50 20.42 13.22
N ALA A 262 -19.41 19.59 12.71
CA ALA A 262 -20.82 19.97 12.58
C ALA A 262 -21.53 19.83 13.92
N GLY A 263 -22.14 20.91 14.39
CA GLY A 263 -22.99 20.84 15.60
C GLY A 263 -24.44 20.61 15.25
N ARG A 264 -25.04 19.56 15.79
CA ARG A 264 -26.48 19.31 15.69
C ARG A 264 -27.14 19.47 17.07
N VAL A 265 -28.30 20.12 17.08
CA VAL A 265 -29.19 20.09 18.24
C VAL A 265 -30.23 19.02 17.96
N LEU A 266 -30.22 17.96 18.74
CA LEU A 266 -31.21 16.89 18.61
C LEU A 266 -32.53 17.28 19.30
N PRO A 267 -33.70 16.97 18.71
CA PRO A 267 -34.98 17.23 19.33
C PRO A 267 -35.07 16.58 20.73
N GLY A 268 -35.36 17.39 21.74
CA GLY A 268 -35.45 16.93 23.14
C GLY A 268 -34.17 16.98 23.96
N LEU A 269 -33.02 17.40 23.36
CA LEU A 269 -31.78 17.68 24.07
C LEU A 269 -31.46 19.17 24.01
N PHE A 270 -31.12 19.77 25.16
CA PHE A 270 -30.60 21.15 25.22
C PHE A 270 -29.13 21.26 24.86
N GLU A 271 -28.43 20.13 24.80
CA GLU A 271 -27.01 20.08 24.48
C GLU A 271 -26.78 19.91 22.96
N ARG A 272 -25.78 20.63 22.46
CA ARG A 272 -25.27 20.46 21.10
C ARG A 272 -24.48 19.17 21.02
N VAL A 273 -24.82 18.32 20.09
CA VAL A 273 -24.01 17.13 19.75
C VAL A 273 -23.05 17.53 18.63
N ASP A 274 -21.78 17.42 18.92
CA ASP A 274 -20.72 17.66 17.95
C ASP A 274 -20.53 16.41 17.07
N ASP A 275 -20.69 16.59 15.75
CA ASP A 275 -20.58 15.54 14.75
C ASP A 275 -19.29 15.80 13.94
N PRO A 276 -18.19 15.05 14.22
CA PRO A 276 -16.92 15.26 13.54
C PRO A 276 -17.01 14.81 12.08
N LEU A 277 -16.30 15.51 11.19
CA LEU A 277 -16.29 15.23 9.74
C LEU A 277 -15.88 13.78 9.43
N TYR A 278 -14.97 13.21 10.19
CA TYR A 278 -14.55 11.82 10.11
C TYR A 278 -14.68 11.12 11.45
N PRO A 279 -15.02 9.81 11.50
CA PRO A 279 -15.07 9.07 12.75
C PRO A 279 -13.72 9.11 13.49
N PRO A 280 -13.67 9.58 14.75
CA PRO A 280 -12.41 9.73 15.48
C PRO A 280 -11.62 8.42 15.62
N LEU A 281 -12.34 7.29 15.75
CA LEU A 281 -11.71 5.97 15.83
C LEU A 281 -11.08 5.55 14.51
N ALA A 282 -11.64 5.94 13.35
CA ALA A 282 -11.03 5.67 12.05
C ALA A 282 -9.73 6.47 11.86
N LEU A 283 -9.74 7.75 12.26
CA LEU A 283 -8.53 8.59 12.23
C LEU A 283 -7.43 8.03 13.14
N ARG A 284 -7.79 7.64 14.36
CA ARG A 284 -6.86 7.04 15.31
C ARG A 284 -6.23 5.76 14.78
N GLU A 285 -7.04 4.89 14.18
CA GLU A 285 -6.57 3.64 13.60
C GLU A 285 -5.63 3.88 12.42
N ALA A 286 -5.98 4.82 11.51
CA ALA A 286 -5.12 5.18 10.38
C ALA A 286 -3.77 5.74 10.84
N LEU A 287 -3.76 6.60 11.87
CA LEU A 287 -2.55 7.14 12.45
C LEU A 287 -1.70 6.07 13.14
N ALA A 288 -2.32 5.23 13.96
CA ALA A 288 -1.63 4.18 14.68
C ALA A 288 -0.98 3.18 13.70
N ASN A 289 -1.68 2.81 12.62
CA ASN A 289 -1.14 1.98 11.55
C ASN A 289 0.02 2.66 10.83
N ALA A 290 -0.07 3.96 10.54
CA ALA A 290 1.00 4.71 9.89
C ALA A 290 2.30 4.70 10.71
N PHE A 291 2.23 4.83 12.03
CA PHE A 291 3.41 4.74 12.91
C PHE A 291 3.86 3.29 13.14
N CYS A 292 2.94 2.33 13.22
CA CYS A 292 3.24 0.93 13.46
C CYS A 292 3.98 0.28 12.29
N HIS A 293 3.50 0.52 11.07
CA HIS A 293 3.97 -0.14 9.85
C HIS A 293 5.02 0.66 9.08
N ARG A 294 5.38 1.83 9.55
CA ARG A 294 6.41 2.65 8.94
C ARG A 294 7.77 1.95 8.91
N ASP A 295 8.52 2.14 7.82
CA ASP A 295 9.93 1.74 7.78
C ASP A 295 10.82 2.83 8.43
N TYR A 296 11.27 2.56 9.66
CA TYR A 296 12.15 3.45 10.41
C TYR A 296 13.61 3.40 9.98
N SER A 297 13.99 2.49 9.09
CA SER A 297 15.33 2.45 8.50
C SER A 297 15.54 3.56 7.46
N ILE A 298 14.46 4.15 6.93
CA ILE A 298 14.49 5.25 5.97
C ILE A 298 14.75 6.57 6.70
N GLY A 299 16.02 7.02 6.71
CA GLY A 299 16.45 8.21 7.46
C GLY A 299 15.76 9.53 7.08
N GLY A 300 15.32 9.69 5.84
CA GLY A 300 14.54 10.86 5.36
C GLY A 300 13.03 10.68 5.43
N GLY A 301 12.55 9.56 5.98
CA GLY A 301 11.13 9.23 6.03
C GLY A 301 10.37 9.99 7.12
N SER A 302 9.04 9.95 7.06
CA SER A 302 8.14 10.57 8.06
C SER A 302 6.77 9.89 8.05
N VAL A 303 5.96 10.19 9.07
CA VAL A 303 4.50 10.12 8.95
C VAL A 303 4.01 11.50 8.56
N ALA A 304 3.10 11.60 7.60
CA ALA A 304 2.56 12.87 7.13
C ALA A 304 1.03 12.86 7.17
N ILE A 305 0.45 13.99 7.57
CA ILE A 305 -0.99 14.26 7.51
C ILE A 305 -1.19 15.44 6.56
N ALA A 306 -2.00 15.24 5.53
CA ALA A 306 -2.35 16.28 4.58
C ALA A 306 -3.88 16.45 4.53
N ILE A 307 -4.38 17.63 4.86
CA ILE A 307 -5.80 17.98 4.79
C ILE A 307 -6.01 18.85 3.57
N TYR A 308 -6.91 18.41 2.67
CA TYR A 308 -7.36 19.12 1.50
C TYR A 308 -8.84 19.50 1.65
N ASP A 309 -9.39 20.26 0.72
CA ASP A 309 -10.81 20.61 0.75
C ASP A 309 -11.72 19.39 0.47
N ASP A 310 -11.20 18.35 -0.23
CA ASP A 310 -11.94 17.16 -0.66
C ASP A 310 -11.54 15.87 0.05
N ARG A 311 -10.45 15.86 0.80
CA ARG A 311 -9.92 14.63 1.42
C ARG A 311 -8.92 14.90 2.54
N LEU A 312 -8.67 13.87 3.31
CA LEU A 312 -7.57 13.75 4.27
C LEU A 312 -6.67 12.60 3.86
N GLU A 313 -5.37 12.81 3.84
CA GLU A 313 -4.36 11.77 3.58
C GLU A 313 -3.47 11.57 4.82
N VAL A 314 -3.28 10.30 5.19
CA VAL A 314 -2.28 9.87 6.16
C VAL A 314 -1.27 9.00 5.42
N THR A 315 -0.04 9.47 5.32
CA THR A 315 1.05 8.82 4.57
C THR A 315 2.14 8.38 5.51
N SER A 316 2.64 7.16 5.37
CA SER A 316 3.83 6.66 6.06
C SER A 316 4.90 6.22 5.06
N SER A 317 6.17 6.48 5.36
CA SER A 317 7.30 6.00 4.57
C SER A 317 7.50 4.49 4.77
N GLY A 318 7.69 3.78 3.68
CA GLY A 318 7.74 2.32 3.60
C GLY A 318 6.72 1.81 2.59
N SER A 319 6.75 0.51 2.31
CA SER A 319 5.83 -0.17 1.41
C SER A 319 5.06 -1.26 2.14
N LEU A 320 4.02 -1.79 1.51
CA LEU A 320 3.36 -3.00 1.98
C LEU A 320 4.30 -4.21 1.78
N HIS A 321 4.36 -5.09 2.78
CA HIS A 321 5.24 -6.24 2.82
C HIS A 321 4.46 -7.56 2.87
N PHE A 322 5.18 -8.68 2.79
CA PHE A 322 4.66 -10.05 2.92
C PHE A 322 3.57 -10.39 1.89
N GLY A 323 3.66 -9.80 0.69
CA GLY A 323 2.71 -10.03 -0.39
C GLY A 323 1.34 -9.38 -0.18
N LEU A 324 1.20 -8.48 0.78
CA LEU A 324 -0.02 -7.67 0.95
C LEU A 324 -0.14 -6.67 -0.19
N THR A 325 -1.34 -6.53 -0.72
CA THR A 325 -1.71 -5.48 -1.66
C THR A 325 -2.76 -4.57 -1.03
N ALA A 326 -2.95 -3.38 -1.60
CA ALA A 326 -3.97 -2.45 -1.12
C ALA A 326 -5.36 -3.09 -1.07
N GLU A 327 -5.72 -3.91 -2.07
CA GLU A 327 -7.00 -4.62 -2.11
C GLU A 327 -7.09 -5.74 -1.06
N ALA A 328 -5.96 -6.39 -0.73
CA ALA A 328 -5.92 -7.45 0.27
C ALA A 328 -6.15 -6.89 1.68
N LEU A 329 -5.81 -5.64 1.94
CA LEU A 329 -6.04 -4.97 3.22
C LEU A 329 -7.53 -4.81 3.57
N PHE A 330 -8.42 -4.82 2.58
CA PHE A 330 -9.87 -4.79 2.77
C PHE A 330 -10.52 -6.18 2.89
N LYS A 331 -9.70 -7.24 3.00
CA LYS A 331 -10.15 -8.61 3.26
C LYS A 331 -9.60 -9.09 4.59
N SER A 332 -10.14 -10.19 5.12
CA SER A 332 -9.56 -10.82 6.30
C SER A 332 -8.14 -11.29 6.00
N HIS A 333 -7.17 -10.80 6.77
CA HIS A 333 -5.76 -11.14 6.65
C HIS A 333 -5.12 -11.25 8.04
N GLU A 334 -4.03 -11.97 8.13
CA GLU A 334 -3.24 -12.04 9.36
C GLU A 334 -2.46 -10.74 9.58
N SER A 335 -2.37 -10.29 10.84
CA SER A 335 -1.58 -9.11 11.19
C SER A 335 -0.09 -9.45 11.21
N LEU A 336 0.63 -8.98 10.21
CA LEU A 336 2.08 -9.14 10.07
C LEU A 336 2.75 -7.75 10.11
N PRO A 337 2.95 -7.16 11.31
CA PRO A 337 3.53 -5.83 11.40
C PRO A 337 5.01 -5.83 11.01
N TRP A 338 5.41 -4.80 10.26
CA TRP A 338 6.81 -4.58 9.92
C TRP A 338 7.68 -4.34 11.17
N ASN A 339 7.12 -3.71 12.21
CA ASN A 339 7.77 -3.47 13.48
C ASN A 339 7.03 -4.17 14.63
N PRO A 340 7.22 -5.49 14.84
CA PRO A 340 6.49 -6.23 15.87
C PRO A 340 6.68 -5.72 17.31
N LEU A 341 7.83 -5.15 17.67
CA LEU A 341 8.06 -4.60 19.02
C LEU A 341 7.30 -3.29 19.21
N ILE A 342 7.33 -2.40 18.23
CA ILE A 342 6.55 -1.16 18.22
C ILE A 342 5.06 -1.49 18.25
N ALA A 343 4.59 -2.40 17.39
CA ALA A 343 3.21 -2.88 17.38
C ALA A 343 2.78 -3.42 18.75
N ARG A 344 3.62 -4.24 19.39
CA ARG A 344 3.34 -4.81 20.71
C ARG A 344 3.21 -3.74 21.79
N ALA A 345 4.06 -2.70 21.77
CA ALA A 345 3.96 -1.59 22.71
C ALA A 345 2.68 -0.77 22.50
N LEU A 346 2.31 -0.50 21.26
CA LEU A 346 1.05 0.16 20.90
C LEU A 346 -0.17 -0.69 21.28
N TYR A 347 -0.12 -2.01 21.11
CA TYR A 347 -1.16 -2.92 21.58
C TYR A 347 -1.29 -2.90 23.11
N ARG A 348 -0.16 -2.99 23.83
CA ARG A 348 -0.15 -2.98 25.31
C ARG A 348 -0.71 -1.68 25.88
N SER A 349 -0.44 -0.56 25.24
CA SER A 349 -1.04 0.73 25.60
C SER A 349 -2.53 0.88 25.22
N GLY A 350 -3.08 -0.05 24.44
CA GLY A 350 -4.46 -0.02 23.98
C GLY A 350 -4.72 0.91 22.79
N LEU A 351 -3.66 1.33 22.09
CA LEU A 351 -3.80 2.17 20.90
C LEU A 351 -4.22 1.38 19.65
N ILE A 352 -3.77 0.13 19.52
CA ILE A 352 -4.16 -0.76 18.41
C ILE A 352 -4.73 -2.08 18.92
N GLU A 353 -5.40 -2.80 18.03
CA GLU A 353 -5.85 -4.18 18.21
C GLU A 353 -4.90 -5.13 17.46
N SER A 354 -4.81 -6.42 17.87
CA SER A 354 -3.77 -7.37 17.37
C SER A 354 -4.27 -8.37 16.33
N TRP A 355 -5.48 -8.22 15.78
CA TRP A 355 -6.14 -9.26 14.98
C TRP A 355 -6.20 -8.98 13.47
N GLY A 356 -5.39 -8.07 12.93
CA GLY A 356 -5.38 -7.78 11.49
C GLY A 356 -6.66 -7.13 10.95
N ARG A 357 -7.48 -6.52 11.80
CA ARG A 357 -8.76 -5.88 11.44
C ARG A 357 -8.69 -4.36 11.34
N GLY A 358 -7.50 -3.76 11.50
CA GLY A 358 -7.36 -2.30 11.59
C GLY A 358 -7.91 -1.58 10.36
N THR A 359 -7.50 -1.98 9.17
CA THR A 359 -7.98 -1.38 7.90
C THR A 359 -9.45 -1.67 7.62
N LEU A 360 -9.92 -2.89 7.92
CA LEU A 360 -11.35 -3.24 7.85
C LEU A 360 -12.17 -2.36 8.79
N LYS A 361 -11.68 -2.12 10.01
CA LYS A 361 -12.35 -1.27 10.99
C LYS A 361 -12.44 0.19 10.52
N ILE A 362 -11.40 0.71 9.86
CA ILE A 362 -11.48 2.05 9.25
C ILE A 362 -12.62 2.08 8.23
N ALA A 363 -12.69 1.08 7.33
CA ALA A 363 -13.73 1.00 6.31
C ALA A 363 -15.14 0.86 6.94
N GLU A 364 -15.31 -0.02 7.92
CA GLU A 364 -16.57 -0.20 8.64
C GLU A 364 -17.04 1.09 9.31
N LEU A 365 -16.14 1.82 9.98
CA LEU A 365 -16.47 3.08 10.67
C LEU A 365 -16.82 4.19 9.67
N MET A 366 -16.10 4.31 8.54
CA MET A 366 -16.39 5.27 7.48
C MET A 366 -17.77 5.00 6.88
N LEU A 367 -18.06 3.76 6.51
CA LEU A 367 -19.36 3.37 5.93
C LEU A 367 -20.51 3.54 6.91
N ALA A 368 -20.32 3.21 8.20
CA ALA A 368 -21.31 3.41 9.25
C ALA A 368 -21.64 4.90 9.46
N ALA A 369 -20.68 5.79 9.21
CA ALA A 369 -20.89 7.24 9.23
C ALA A 369 -21.49 7.80 7.91
N GLY A 370 -21.82 6.93 6.94
CA GLY A 370 -22.34 7.33 5.62
C GLY A 370 -21.27 7.91 4.68
N LEU A 371 -19.98 7.74 5.00
CA LEU A 371 -18.86 8.22 4.23
C LEU A 371 -18.35 7.14 3.26
N PRO A 372 -17.62 7.53 2.21
CA PRO A 372 -16.96 6.57 1.30
C PRO A 372 -15.98 5.66 2.06
N ALA A 373 -15.77 4.44 1.54
CA ALA A 373 -14.68 3.58 1.99
C ALA A 373 -13.33 4.29 1.81
N PRO A 374 -12.34 4.01 2.69
CA PRO A 374 -10.99 4.56 2.52
C PRO A 374 -10.33 4.02 1.26
N GLU A 375 -9.46 4.82 0.66
CA GLU A 375 -8.56 4.40 -0.41
C GLU A 375 -7.17 4.16 0.18
N ILE A 376 -6.47 3.12 -0.27
CA ILE A 376 -5.10 2.82 0.16
C ILE A 376 -4.23 2.70 -1.09
N GLU A 377 -3.10 3.39 -1.10
CA GLU A 377 -2.12 3.37 -2.18
C GLU A 377 -0.73 3.04 -1.62
N ASP A 378 0.01 2.17 -2.33
CA ASP A 378 1.44 1.89 -2.09
C ASP A 378 2.22 2.34 -3.32
N VAL A 379 2.71 3.56 -3.29
CA VAL A 379 3.38 4.20 -4.43
C VAL A 379 4.59 5.01 -3.95
N GLY A 380 5.70 4.90 -4.69
CA GLY A 380 6.90 5.70 -4.45
C GLY A 380 7.59 5.43 -3.11
N GLY A 381 7.43 4.22 -2.55
CA GLY A 381 7.99 3.87 -1.24
C GLY A 381 7.23 4.49 -0.07
N CYS A 382 5.96 4.81 -0.26
CA CYS A 382 5.07 5.32 0.76
C CYS A 382 3.71 4.63 0.68
N VAL A 383 3.12 4.34 1.84
CA VAL A 383 1.73 3.89 1.96
C VAL A 383 0.87 5.07 2.38
N THR A 384 -0.17 5.36 1.61
CA THR A 384 -1.11 6.46 1.86
C THR A 384 -2.51 5.92 2.08
N VAL A 385 -3.12 6.28 3.20
CA VAL A 385 -4.54 6.08 3.49
C VAL A 385 -5.26 7.38 3.23
N ARG A 386 -6.24 7.36 2.31
CA ARG A 386 -7.03 8.53 1.92
C ARG A 386 -8.47 8.37 2.41
N LEU A 387 -8.97 9.37 3.11
CA LEU A 387 -10.34 9.46 3.62
C LEU A 387 -11.05 10.63 2.93
N ARG A 388 -12.27 10.39 2.42
CA ARG A 388 -13.09 11.44 1.78
C ARG A 388 -14.33 11.76 2.63
N PRO A 389 -14.68 13.04 2.76
CA PRO A 389 -15.86 13.46 3.55
C PRO A 389 -17.17 13.26 2.79
N SER A 390 -17.12 13.01 1.49
CA SER A 390 -18.28 12.78 0.64
C SER A 390 -17.87 11.99 -0.61
N ARG A 391 -18.85 11.50 -1.37
CA ARG A 391 -18.62 10.90 -2.70
C ARG A 391 -18.43 11.96 -3.79
N TYR A 392 -18.58 13.23 -3.45
CA TYR A 392 -18.35 14.32 -4.37
C TYR A 392 -16.88 14.42 -4.70
N GLU A 393 -16.53 14.20 -5.94
CA GLU A 393 -15.23 14.53 -6.49
C GLU A 393 -15.30 15.92 -7.08
N PRO A 394 -14.60 16.93 -6.49
CA PRO A 394 -14.53 18.23 -7.12
C PRO A 394 -13.90 18.07 -8.50
N PRO A 395 -14.40 18.77 -9.54
CA PRO A 395 -13.79 18.73 -10.83
C PRO A 395 -12.31 19.07 -10.69
N GLN A 396 -11.43 18.18 -11.17
CA GLN A 396 -9.99 18.42 -11.14
C GLN A 396 -9.72 19.75 -11.81
N ARG A 397 -9.30 20.75 -11.06
CA ARG A 397 -8.65 21.93 -11.63
C ARG A 397 -7.31 21.44 -12.18
N VAL A 398 -7.29 21.06 -13.43
CA VAL A 398 -6.05 20.99 -14.18
C VAL A 398 -5.56 22.42 -14.25
N ALA A 399 -4.64 22.79 -13.36
CA ALA A 399 -3.91 24.04 -13.48
C ALA A 399 -3.02 23.90 -14.72
N HIS A 400 -3.60 24.20 -15.89
CA HIS A 400 -2.77 24.46 -17.05
C HIS A 400 -2.02 25.75 -16.76
N ASP A 401 -0.70 25.72 -16.93
CA ASP A 401 0.15 26.93 -16.87
C ASP A 401 -0.18 27.79 -18.11
N LEU A 402 -1.38 28.36 -18.09
CA LEU A 402 -1.88 29.19 -19.17
C LEU A 402 -1.23 30.57 -19.08
N SER A 403 -0.75 31.07 -20.22
CA SER A 403 -0.29 32.46 -20.35
C SER A 403 -1.42 33.47 -20.03
N ALA A 404 -1.07 34.72 -19.78
CA ALA A 404 -2.06 35.77 -19.57
C ALA A 404 -3.02 35.90 -20.76
N SER A 405 -2.53 35.70 -22.00
CA SER A 405 -3.33 35.72 -23.23
C SER A 405 -4.31 34.56 -23.25
N GLN A 406 -3.87 33.35 -22.95
CA GLN A 406 -4.71 32.12 -22.93
C GLN A 406 -5.81 32.22 -21.88
N ARG A 407 -5.51 32.75 -20.70
CA ARG A 407 -6.52 33.00 -19.66
C ARG A 407 -7.57 34.02 -20.11
N ALA A 408 -7.15 35.08 -20.80
CA ALA A 408 -8.07 36.08 -21.31
C ALA A 408 -8.98 35.49 -22.41
N VAL A 409 -8.43 34.66 -23.31
CA VAL A 409 -9.23 33.91 -24.33
C VAL A 409 -10.26 33.00 -23.67
N LEU A 410 -9.84 32.27 -22.64
CA LEU A 410 -10.72 31.33 -21.92
C LEU A 410 -11.86 32.09 -21.22
N ALA A 411 -11.54 33.17 -20.49
CA ALA A 411 -12.52 34.01 -19.82
C ALA A 411 -13.54 34.65 -20.80
N ALA A 412 -13.10 35.05 -21.99
CA ALA A 412 -14.00 35.57 -23.02
C ALA A 412 -15.00 34.50 -23.50
N LEU A 413 -14.55 33.24 -23.62
CA LEU A 413 -15.40 32.11 -24.05
C LEU A 413 -16.31 31.59 -22.92
N GLU A 414 -15.88 31.67 -21.66
CA GLU A 414 -16.73 31.35 -20.49
C GLU A 414 -17.92 32.31 -20.38
N GLY A 415 -17.73 33.58 -20.73
CA GLY A 415 -18.78 34.59 -20.77
C GLY A 415 -19.77 34.48 -21.94
N ALA A 416 -19.53 33.54 -22.88
CA ALA A 416 -20.32 33.39 -24.10
C ALA A 416 -20.81 31.94 -24.31
N PRO A 417 -21.92 31.52 -23.70
CA PRO A 417 -22.42 30.14 -23.73
C PRO A 417 -22.67 29.60 -25.16
N ASP A 418 -23.04 30.48 -26.08
CA ASP A 418 -23.32 30.15 -27.49
C ASP A 418 -22.05 30.01 -28.34
N GLY A 419 -20.89 30.37 -27.77
CA GLY A 419 -19.60 30.40 -28.45
C GLY A 419 -19.36 31.72 -29.22
N LEU A 420 -18.08 31.93 -29.57
CA LEU A 420 -17.63 33.16 -30.28
C LEU A 420 -16.86 32.76 -31.54
N ALA A 421 -17.04 33.57 -32.61
CA ALA A 421 -16.17 33.50 -33.77
C ALA A 421 -14.80 34.11 -33.45
N LEU A 422 -13.75 33.68 -34.16
CA LEU A 422 -12.38 34.16 -33.95
C LEU A 422 -12.27 35.68 -33.89
N ARG A 423 -13.01 36.40 -34.78
CA ARG A 423 -13.07 37.86 -34.81
C ARG A 423 -13.65 38.48 -33.54
N GLU A 424 -14.62 37.79 -32.92
CA GLU A 424 -15.29 38.25 -31.71
C GLU A 424 -14.40 38.03 -30.47
N VAL A 425 -13.74 36.84 -30.37
CA VAL A 425 -12.71 36.60 -29.37
C VAL A 425 -11.63 37.69 -29.44
N ARG A 426 -11.14 37.96 -30.65
CA ARG A 426 -10.13 39.01 -30.86
C ARG A 426 -10.60 40.41 -30.46
N ALA A 427 -11.87 40.75 -30.76
CA ALA A 427 -12.44 42.03 -30.38
C ALA A 427 -12.53 42.21 -28.86
N LEU A 428 -12.85 41.16 -28.13
CA LEU A 428 -12.91 41.18 -26.66
C LEU A 428 -11.53 41.29 -26.00
N LEU A 429 -10.48 40.75 -26.65
CA LEU A 429 -9.10 40.85 -26.16
C LEU A 429 -8.41 42.20 -26.42
N GLY A 430 -9.00 43.06 -27.22
CA GLY A 430 -8.47 44.38 -27.60
C GLY A 430 -7.75 44.42 -28.96
N VAL A 431 -7.71 45.59 -29.56
CA VAL A 431 -7.31 45.80 -30.96
C VAL A 431 -5.84 45.48 -31.28
N VAL A 432 -5.01 45.25 -30.31
CA VAL A 432 -3.55 45.07 -30.49
C VAL A 432 -3.10 43.61 -30.64
N VAL A 433 -4.01 42.60 -30.43
CA VAL A 433 -3.61 41.20 -30.47
C VAL A 433 -3.63 40.66 -31.91
N PRO A 434 -2.49 40.15 -32.44
CA PRO A 434 -2.43 39.56 -33.78
C PRO A 434 -3.36 38.35 -33.92
N GLU A 435 -4.02 38.20 -35.08
CA GLU A 435 -4.95 37.08 -35.33
C GLU A 435 -4.29 35.70 -35.20
N TRP A 436 -3.04 35.56 -35.62
CA TRP A 436 -2.29 34.32 -35.53
C TRP A 436 -2.06 33.88 -34.06
N SER A 437 -1.80 34.85 -33.15
CA SER A 437 -1.60 34.60 -31.74
C SER A 437 -2.87 34.04 -31.08
N VAL A 438 -4.04 34.63 -31.40
CA VAL A 438 -5.32 34.15 -30.89
C VAL A 438 -5.66 32.76 -31.44
N LYS A 439 -5.29 32.47 -32.71
CA LYS A 439 -5.44 31.14 -33.29
C LYS A 439 -4.57 30.08 -32.60
N ASP A 440 -3.32 30.43 -32.29
CA ASP A 440 -2.40 29.54 -31.59
C ASP A 440 -2.86 29.25 -30.16
N ASP A 441 -3.33 30.28 -29.43
CA ASP A 441 -3.91 30.13 -28.10
C ASP A 441 -5.16 29.26 -28.12
N LEU A 442 -6.11 29.49 -29.04
CA LEU A 442 -7.30 28.65 -29.24
C LEU A 442 -6.93 27.21 -29.62
N GLY A 443 -5.90 27.03 -30.46
CA GLY A 443 -5.38 25.72 -30.85
C GLY A 443 -4.79 24.97 -29.66
N LEU A 444 -4.07 25.65 -28.77
CA LEU A 444 -3.55 25.06 -27.55
C LEU A 444 -4.69 24.70 -26.57
N LEU A 445 -5.59 25.65 -26.31
CA LEU A 445 -6.76 25.42 -25.42
C LEU A 445 -7.64 24.26 -25.90
N LYS A 446 -7.76 24.08 -27.23
CA LYS A 446 -8.46 22.92 -27.81
C LYS A 446 -7.71 21.61 -27.56
N ARG A 447 -6.39 21.56 -27.74
CA ARG A 447 -5.59 20.38 -27.41
C ARG A 447 -5.66 20.01 -25.92
N LEU A 448 -5.82 21.01 -25.06
CA LEU A 448 -6.01 20.84 -23.62
C LEU A 448 -7.47 20.45 -23.24
N GLY A 449 -8.39 20.37 -24.22
CA GLY A 449 -9.79 20.04 -23.99
C GLY A 449 -10.59 21.13 -23.24
N LEU A 450 -10.09 22.36 -23.20
CA LEU A 450 -10.73 23.51 -22.51
C LEU A 450 -11.72 24.25 -23.41
N VAL A 451 -11.56 24.10 -24.71
CA VAL A 451 -12.47 24.70 -25.72
C VAL A 451 -12.68 23.72 -26.86
N GLU A 452 -13.85 23.79 -27.49
CA GLU A 452 -14.18 23.09 -28.72
C GLU A 452 -14.40 24.05 -29.88
N SER A 453 -14.20 23.58 -31.13
CA SER A 453 -14.54 24.34 -32.32
C SER A 453 -15.64 23.66 -33.09
N ARG A 454 -16.67 24.42 -33.49
CA ARG A 454 -17.74 23.92 -34.37
C ARG A 454 -17.76 24.71 -35.70
N GLY A 455 -18.01 24.02 -36.79
CA GLY A 455 -17.97 24.59 -38.14
C GLY A 455 -16.59 24.57 -38.79
N ARG A 456 -16.51 24.97 -40.07
CA ARG A 456 -15.27 24.98 -40.85
C ARG A 456 -15.06 26.35 -41.50
N GLY A 457 -13.81 26.77 -41.66
CA GLY A 457 -13.42 27.99 -42.36
C GLY A 457 -13.79 29.26 -41.58
N ARG A 458 -14.23 30.31 -42.29
CA ARG A 458 -14.55 31.66 -41.73
C ARG A 458 -15.79 31.67 -40.83
N GLY A 459 -16.62 30.62 -40.87
CA GLY A 459 -17.81 30.43 -40.02
C GLY A 459 -17.59 29.57 -38.79
N ALA A 460 -16.36 29.17 -38.48
CA ALA A 460 -16.05 28.40 -37.28
C ALA A 460 -16.19 29.29 -36.04
N PHE A 461 -16.85 28.79 -35.01
CA PHE A 461 -16.94 29.42 -33.71
C PHE A 461 -16.40 28.48 -32.63
N TRP A 462 -15.93 29.10 -31.54
CA TRP A 462 -15.26 28.46 -30.43
C TRP A 462 -16.14 28.56 -29.20
N ARG A 463 -16.21 27.46 -28.44
CA ARG A 463 -17.02 27.36 -27.24
C ARG A 463 -16.17 26.83 -26.08
N PHE A 464 -16.41 27.33 -24.90
CA PHE A 464 -15.88 26.81 -23.67
C PHE A 464 -16.48 25.44 -23.39
N VAL A 465 -15.65 24.46 -22.97
CA VAL A 465 -16.07 23.13 -22.55
C VAL A 465 -16.01 23.08 -21.04
N PRO A 466 -17.15 23.16 -20.32
CA PRO A 466 -17.18 22.88 -18.90
C PRO A 466 -16.82 21.40 -18.72
N LYS A 467 -15.74 21.09 -18.00
CA LYS A 467 -15.42 19.69 -17.63
C LYS A 467 -16.57 19.13 -16.81
N GLY A 468 -17.31 18.18 -17.35
CA GLY A 468 -18.43 17.54 -16.67
C GLY A 468 -19.47 16.89 -17.59
N PHE A 469 -19.39 17.08 -18.91
CA PHE A 469 -20.25 16.37 -19.86
C PHE A 469 -19.38 15.50 -20.76
N GLU A 470 -19.37 14.18 -20.49
CA GLU A 470 -19.02 13.20 -21.52
C GLU A 470 -20.08 13.30 -22.63
N SER A 471 -19.64 13.63 -23.84
CA SER A 471 -20.47 13.50 -25.04
C SER A 471 -20.74 12.02 -25.25
N GLU A 472 -22.00 11.61 -25.27
CA GLU A 472 -22.41 10.32 -25.81
C GLU A 472 -21.82 10.17 -27.23
N PRO A 473 -21.27 8.99 -27.57
CA PRO A 473 -20.82 8.72 -28.94
C PRO A 473 -22.05 8.57 -29.84
N GLU A 474 -22.10 9.34 -30.95
CA GLU A 474 -22.93 9.04 -32.10
C GLU A 474 -22.42 7.82 -32.88
#